data_faf63dd17813ffce289b6cab209a039c
#
_entry.id   faf63dd17813ffce289b6cab209a039c
#
_cell.length_a   1.000
_cell.length_b   1.000
_cell.length_c   1.000
_cell.angle_alpha   90.00
_cell.angle_beta   90.00
_cell.angle_gamma   90.00
#
_symmetry.space_group_name_H-M   'P 1'
#
loop_
_entity.id
_entity.type
_entity.pdbx_description
1 polymer ?
#
loop_
_entity_poly.entity_id
_entity_poly.type
_entity_poly.pdbx_seq_one_letter_code
_entity_poly.pdbx_strand_id
1 'polypeptide(L)'
;AGADQIQMGGSRIGYADAKTGKAWLAGAAQAASFNPATASPVVTDMPGAVLSIGSDGVAHVVSLKAGKIKTITPAGEQLDVSETKLPKLANNAKLQVSAVGKQAVVLDTKNNTLVLPSGDAVHLNGTDLQLQEAGPEAKDVLVGTRGALLRVNLDDKKVTTVKAKTAQGSPSRPVLHRGCVYSAWSGQGSFLRDCPGTKNDLARKVSTLNQASQAVFRTNRDVIVLNDVKTGGLWLPDKDMVEVKGWEEVKSKLENEDEEDDSNQRDQNAPKEHKDENHPPKANNDEYGVRAGGTAYLPVINNDTDEDADVLTAAPLSQPSWGNVAPVRDGAALQVRVDAGATGSSTFNYELSDGRASAQANVQLTVHPDSVNEAPKQTNRSVLTLATGAQGQINVSNDWLDPDGDQIYIKSVQAPSTMNVTWRADGTITIKDTGTSPGDVSLKVIFSDGRADGEGSLNVTVKAP
;
A
#
# COMPACT_ATOMS: atom_id res chain seq x y z
N ALA A 1 4.32 -20.50 23.62
CA ALA A 1 4.25 -20.61 22.18
C ALA A 1 4.12 -19.19 21.63
N GLY A 2 4.92 -18.80 20.63
CA GLY A 2 4.75 -17.53 19.95
C GLY A 2 3.40 -17.50 19.22
N ALA A 3 2.85 -16.30 19.03
CA ALA A 3 1.67 -16.12 18.19
C ALA A 3 2.10 -16.17 16.72
N ASP A 4 1.19 -16.62 15.86
CA ASP A 4 1.36 -16.54 14.43
C ASP A 4 1.52 -15.07 13.98
N GLN A 5 2.31 -14.85 12.95
CA GLN A 5 2.66 -13.51 12.50
C GLN A 5 2.39 -13.35 11.01
N ILE A 6 1.75 -12.24 10.67
CA ILE A 6 1.57 -11.78 9.31
C ILE A 6 2.25 -10.43 9.20
N GLN A 7 3.09 -10.24 8.19
CA GLN A 7 3.75 -8.98 7.90
C GLN A 7 3.76 -8.68 6.41
N MET A 8 3.77 -7.40 6.09
CA MET A 8 3.91 -6.90 4.72
C MET A 8 5.16 -6.03 4.62
N GLY A 9 5.87 -6.16 3.51
CA GLY A 9 7.00 -5.33 3.17
C GLY A 9 7.30 -5.39 1.67
N GLY A 10 7.57 -4.24 1.05
CA GLY A 10 7.62 -4.16 -0.40
C GLY A 10 6.28 -4.56 -1.01
N SER A 11 6.31 -5.38 -2.04
CA SER A 11 5.11 -5.98 -2.67
C SER A 11 4.89 -7.43 -2.19
N ARG A 12 5.33 -7.76 -0.97
CA ARG A 12 5.27 -9.12 -0.42
C ARG A 12 4.48 -9.16 0.88
N ILE A 13 3.81 -10.30 1.10
CA ILE A 13 3.19 -10.66 2.37
C ILE A 13 3.81 -11.96 2.86
N GLY A 14 4.18 -11.99 4.11
CA GLY A 14 4.72 -13.17 4.77
C GLY A 14 3.85 -13.61 5.93
N TYR A 15 3.72 -14.92 6.06
CA TYR A 15 3.10 -15.58 7.18
C TYR A 15 4.09 -16.54 7.85
N ALA A 16 4.18 -16.50 9.17
CA ALA A 16 4.97 -17.44 9.96
C ALA A 16 4.09 -18.08 11.04
N ASP A 17 4.00 -19.41 10.97
CA ASP A 17 3.38 -20.24 12.00
C ASP A 17 4.43 -20.60 13.05
N ALA A 18 4.38 -19.91 14.16
CA ALA A 18 5.33 -20.10 15.25
C ALA A 18 5.25 -21.49 15.92
N LYS A 19 4.11 -22.18 15.79
CA LYS A 19 3.90 -23.50 16.38
C LYS A 19 4.55 -24.60 15.54
N THR A 20 4.31 -24.58 14.22
CA THR A 20 4.85 -25.58 13.29
C THR A 20 6.25 -25.22 12.78
N GLY A 21 6.68 -23.97 12.94
CA GLY A 21 7.97 -23.49 12.45
C GLY A 21 8.02 -23.35 10.94
N LYS A 22 6.88 -23.22 10.29
CA LYS A 22 6.77 -22.98 8.84
C LYS A 22 6.60 -21.51 8.55
N ALA A 23 7.14 -21.06 7.42
CA ALA A 23 6.89 -19.72 6.93
C ALA A 23 6.68 -19.69 5.41
N TRP A 24 5.87 -18.75 4.98
CA TRP A 24 5.50 -18.50 3.59
C TRP A 24 5.81 -17.05 3.25
N LEU A 25 6.14 -16.80 2.00
CA LEU A 25 6.28 -15.47 1.42
C LEU A 25 5.61 -15.47 0.05
N ALA A 26 4.61 -14.62 -0.13
CA ALA A 26 3.86 -14.50 -1.37
C ALA A 26 3.89 -13.06 -1.89
N GLY A 27 3.57 -12.84 -3.15
CA GLY A 27 3.26 -11.51 -3.66
C GLY A 27 1.98 -10.96 -3.01
N ALA A 28 1.89 -9.67 -2.78
CA ALA A 28 0.69 -9.06 -2.18
C ALA A 28 -0.58 -9.35 -3.02
N ALA A 29 -0.44 -9.38 -4.35
CA ALA A 29 -1.53 -9.75 -5.27
C ALA A 29 -2.06 -11.18 -5.08
N GLN A 30 -1.26 -12.07 -4.49
CA GLN A 30 -1.64 -13.47 -4.25
C GLN A 30 -2.24 -13.68 -2.84
N ALA A 31 -2.30 -12.63 -2.03
CA ALA A 31 -2.70 -12.73 -0.62
C ALA A 31 -4.15 -13.22 -0.46
N ALA A 32 -5.05 -12.77 -1.33
CA ALA A 32 -6.47 -13.14 -1.29
C ALA A 32 -6.72 -14.64 -1.55
N SER A 33 -5.87 -15.28 -2.36
CA SER A 33 -5.95 -16.72 -2.67
C SER A 33 -5.02 -17.58 -1.81
N PHE A 34 -4.26 -16.97 -0.90
CA PHE A 34 -3.28 -17.68 -0.10
C PHE A 34 -3.94 -18.55 0.98
N ASN A 35 -3.65 -19.86 0.95
CA ASN A 35 -4.08 -20.80 1.97
C ASN A 35 -2.87 -21.57 2.51
N PRO A 36 -2.44 -21.36 3.76
CA PRO A 36 -1.27 -22.02 4.34
C PRO A 36 -1.43 -23.54 4.49
N ALA A 37 -2.68 -24.07 4.45
CA ALA A 37 -2.93 -25.51 4.52
C ALA A 37 -2.59 -26.23 3.21
N THR A 38 -2.66 -25.54 2.07
CA THR A 38 -2.42 -26.10 0.73
C THR A 38 -1.15 -25.59 0.09
N ALA A 39 -0.70 -24.39 0.46
CA ALA A 39 0.53 -23.79 -0.07
C ALA A 39 1.78 -24.45 0.55
N SER A 40 2.78 -24.73 -0.29
CA SER A 40 4.07 -25.21 0.19
C SER A 40 4.80 -24.12 0.98
N PRO A 41 5.30 -24.42 2.20
CA PRO A 41 6.09 -23.44 2.95
C PRO A 41 7.45 -23.21 2.25
N VAL A 42 7.89 -21.96 2.26
CA VAL A 42 9.23 -21.57 1.76
C VAL A 42 10.30 -21.94 2.79
N VAL A 43 9.94 -21.89 4.07
CA VAL A 43 10.82 -22.19 5.20
C VAL A 43 10.15 -23.20 6.12
N THR A 44 10.92 -24.17 6.61
CA THR A 44 10.53 -25.16 7.63
C THR A 44 11.53 -25.17 8.78
N ASP A 45 11.22 -25.89 9.85
CA ASP A 45 12.12 -26.17 10.99
C ASP A 45 12.56 -24.93 11.77
N MET A 46 11.65 -23.96 11.88
CA MET A 46 11.85 -22.70 12.63
C MET A 46 10.86 -22.55 13.80
N PRO A 47 10.81 -23.47 14.76
CA PRO A 47 9.84 -23.41 15.87
C PRO A 47 10.00 -22.14 16.69
N GLY A 48 8.87 -21.46 16.97
CA GLY A 48 8.86 -20.17 17.64
C GLY A 48 9.37 -19.03 16.76
N ALA A 49 9.22 -19.18 15.43
CA ALA A 49 9.67 -18.19 14.46
C ALA A 49 9.14 -16.78 14.73
N VAL A 50 10.00 -15.81 14.52
CA VAL A 50 9.69 -14.38 14.46
C VAL A 50 10.03 -13.89 13.07
N LEU A 51 9.07 -13.20 12.42
CA LEU A 51 9.17 -12.73 11.04
C LEU A 51 9.44 -11.23 10.97
N SER A 52 10.26 -10.81 10.04
CA SER A 52 10.37 -9.40 9.62
C SER A 52 10.57 -9.33 8.12
N ILE A 53 9.89 -8.39 7.44
CA ILE A 53 9.99 -8.18 6.00
C ILE A 53 10.44 -6.75 5.74
N GLY A 54 11.51 -6.59 4.97
CA GLY A 54 12.06 -5.30 4.56
C GLY A 54 11.21 -4.61 3.49
N SER A 55 11.47 -3.33 3.28
CA SER A 55 10.81 -2.53 2.24
C SER A 55 11.11 -3.01 0.81
N ASP A 56 12.14 -3.82 0.63
CA ASP A 56 12.55 -4.49 -0.61
C ASP A 56 11.92 -5.88 -0.80
N GLY A 57 11.10 -6.33 0.16
CA GLY A 57 10.44 -7.64 0.14
C GLY A 57 11.32 -8.80 0.61
N VAL A 58 12.55 -8.54 1.07
CA VAL A 58 13.39 -9.57 1.71
C VAL A 58 12.82 -9.90 3.08
N ALA A 59 12.60 -11.19 3.35
CA ALA A 59 12.03 -11.64 4.61
C ALA A 59 13.06 -12.38 5.46
N HIS A 60 13.04 -12.11 6.77
CA HIS A 60 13.88 -12.79 7.75
C HIS A 60 13.01 -13.56 8.73
N VAL A 61 13.28 -14.85 8.83
CA VAL A 61 12.63 -15.76 9.77
C VAL A 61 13.66 -16.19 10.82
N VAL A 62 13.43 -15.82 12.06
CA VAL A 62 14.38 -16.04 13.15
C VAL A 62 13.77 -17.01 14.17
N SER A 63 14.48 -18.06 14.53
CA SER A 63 14.06 -18.98 15.58
C SER A 63 15.13 -19.11 16.66
N LEU A 64 14.80 -18.72 17.88
CA LEU A 64 15.65 -18.95 19.04
C LEU A 64 15.86 -20.44 19.29
N LYS A 65 14.81 -21.25 19.14
CA LYS A 65 14.86 -22.69 19.40
C LYS A 65 15.72 -23.44 18.38
N ALA A 66 15.66 -23.04 17.12
CA ALA A 66 16.50 -23.59 16.05
C ALA A 66 17.92 -23.01 16.07
N GLY A 67 18.12 -21.84 16.72
CA GLY A 67 19.42 -21.13 16.73
C GLY A 67 19.79 -20.61 15.34
N LYS A 68 18.81 -20.22 14.53
CA LYS A 68 18.99 -19.89 13.11
C LYS A 68 18.23 -18.65 12.67
N ILE A 69 18.77 -18.02 11.65
CA ILE A 69 18.11 -16.96 10.87
C ILE A 69 18.03 -17.49 9.43
N LYS A 70 16.83 -17.57 8.87
CA LYS A 70 16.63 -17.85 7.44
C LYS A 70 16.21 -16.58 6.74
N THR A 71 16.91 -16.22 5.68
CA THR A 71 16.61 -15.05 4.85
C THR A 71 16.06 -15.53 3.51
N ILE A 72 14.87 -15.02 3.16
CA ILE A 72 14.18 -15.31 1.91
C ILE A 72 14.33 -14.08 1.02
N THR A 73 15.06 -14.22 -0.08
CA THR A 73 15.32 -13.15 -1.04
C THR A 73 14.53 -13.40 -2.31
N PRO A 74 13.63 -12.48 -2.71
CA PRO A 74 12.97 -12.59 -4.01
C PRO A 74 13.95 -12.44 -5.18
N ALA A 75 13.92 -13.40 -6.11
CA ALA A 75 14.70 -13.41 -7.34
C ALA A 75 13.74 -13.64 -8.53
N GLY A 76 13.07 -12.57 -8.97
CA GLY A 76 11.97 -12.69 -9.92
C GLY A 76 10.79 -13.45 -9.33
N GLU A 77 10.37 -14.54 -9.98
CA GLU A 77 9.32 -15.45 -9.48
C GLU A 77 9.84 -16.47 -8.45
N GLN A 78 11.15 -16.65 -8.35
CA GLN A 78 11.77 -17.59 -7.43
C GLN A 78 12.07 -16.92 -6.09
N LEU A 79 12.21 -17.75 -5.06
CA LEU A 79 12.56 -17.33 -3.70
C LEU A 79 13.83 -18.08 -3.28
N ASP A 80 14.93 -17.35 -3.16
CA ASP A 80 16.20 -17.90 -2.67
C ASP A 80 16.21 -17.86 -1.14
N VAL A 81 16.57 -18.97 -0.52
CA VAL A 81 16.65 -19.09 0.93
C VAL A 81 18.10 -19.32 1.35
N SER A 82 18.62 -18.40 2.16
CA SER A 82 19.91 -18.55 2.82
C SER A 82 19.72 -18.77 4.33
N GLU A 83 20.69 -19.41 4.96
CA GLU A 83 20.67 -19.68 6.40
C GLU A 83 21.95 -19.17 7.07
N THR A 84 21.77 -18.48 8.21
CA THR A 84 22.87 -18.07 9.07
C THR A 84 22.59 -18.50 10.50
N LYS A 85 23.64 -18.65 11.28
CA LYS A 85 23.52 -19.04 12.70
C LYS A 85 23.10 -17.84 13.55
N LEU A 86 22.06 -17.98 14.36
CA LEU A 86 21.77 -17.04 15.42
C LEU A 86 22.77 -17.22 16.55
N PRO A 87 23.51 -16.21 16.99
CA PRO A 87 24.37 -16.29 18.18
C PRO A 87 23.62 -16.82 19.40
N LYS A 88 24.34 -17.49 20.28
CA LYS A 88 23.73 -18.06 21.49
C LYS A 88 23.18 -16.95 22.39
N LEU A 89 21.87 -16.90 22.51
CA LEU A 89 21.14 -16.05 23.45
C LEU A 89 20.67 -16.88 24.65
N ALA A 90 20.18 -16.19 25.68
CA ALA A 90 19.60 -16.85 26.83
C ALA A 90 18.34 -17.65 26.44
N ASN A 91 18.10 -18.80 27.07
CA ASN A 91 16.95 -19.66 26.80
C ASN A 91 15.59 -18.98 27.03
N ASN A 92 15.58 -17.91 27.82
CA ASN A 92 14.40 -17.12 28.15
C ASN A 92 14.31 -15.83 27.31
N ALA A 93 15.12 -15.68 26.25
CA ALA A 93 15.13 -14.51 25.39
C ALA A 93 13.75 -14.25 24.77
N LYS A 94 13.38 -12.97 24.68
CA LYS A 94 12.19 -12.51 24.01
C LYS A 94 12.60 -11.69 22.78
N LEU A 95 12.44 -12.26 21.62
CA LEU A 95 12.96 -11.70 20.37
C LEU A 95 12.01 -10.67 19.75
N GLN A 96 12.59 -9.57 19.30
CA GLN A 96 12.08 -8.72 18.23
C GLN A 96 13.06 -8.78 17.07
N VAL A 97 12.52 -8.81 15.85
CA VAL A 97 13.30 -8.85 14.61
C VAL A 97 12.95 -7.62 13.77
N SER A 98 13.94 -7.06 13.12
CA SER A 98 13.78 -5.97 12.17
C SER A 98 14.63 -6.20 10.94
N ALA A 99 14.10 -5.90 9.77
CA ALA A 99 14.87 -5.76 8.55
C ALA A 99 15.40 -4.31 8.45
N VAL A 100 16.71 -4.16 8.30
CA VAL A 100 17.38 -2.89 7.98
C VAL A 100 17.93 -3.02 6.57
N GLY A 101 17.15 -2.56 5.57
CA GLY A 101 17.35 -2.98 4.20
C GLY A 101 17.27 -4.52 4.08
N LYS A 102 18.27 -5.13 3.48
CA LYS A 102 18.37 -6.60 3.31
C LYS A 102 18.95 -7.35 4.51
N GLN A 103 19.25 -6.67 5.59
CA GLN A 103 19.95 -7.23 6.74
C GLN A 103 19.00 -7.48 7.91
N ALA A 104 19.14 -8.64 8.57
CA ALA A 104 18.40 -8.96 9.78
C ALA A 104 19.09 -8.40 11.02
N VAL A 105 18.34 -7.76 11.89
CA VAL A 105 18.77 -7.36 13.24
C VAL A 105 17.80 -7.97 14.25
N VAL A 106 18.34 -8.52 15.33
CA VAL A 106 17.57 -9.23 16.35
C VAL A 106 17.82 -8.63 17.73
N LEU A 107 16.74 -8.26 18.43
CA LEU A 107 16.84 -7.77 19.81
C LEU A 107 16.22 -8.78 20.77
N ASP A 108 16.99 -9.20 21.76
CA ASP A 108 16.46 -9.83 22.96
C ASP A 108 16.04 -8.74 23.95
N THR A 109 14.76 -8.47 24.00
CA THR A 109 14.19 -7.41 24.84
C THR A 109 14.23 -7.74 26.33
N LYS A 110 14.41 -9.01 26.70
CA LYS A 110 14.48 -9.43 28.08
C LYS A 110 15.88 -9.29 28.69
N ASN A 111 16.91 -9.52 27.88
CA ASN A 111 18.29 -9.47 28.32
C ASN A 111 19.07 -8.29 27.69
N ASN A 112 18.37 -7.35 27.03
CA ASN A 112 18.94 -6.15 26.41
C ASN A 112 20.10 -6.42 25.46
N THR A 113 20.03 -7.51 24.71
CA THR A 113 21.10 -7.93 23.80
C THR A 113 20.65 -7.75 22.35
N LEU A 114 21.37 -6.93 21.60
CA LEU A 114 21.17 -6.70 20.18
C LEU A 114 22.14 -7.54 19.37
N VAL A 115 21.65 -8.37 18.48
CA VAL A 115 22.45 -9.14 17.53
C VAL A 115 22.46 -8.41 16.22
N LEU A 116 23.65 -8.08 15.74
CA LEU A 116 23.89 -7.39 14.48
C LEU A 116 23.98 -8.36 13.32
N PRO A 117 23.91 -7.90 12.05
CA PRO A 117 24.03 -8.76 10.84
C PRO A 117 25.36 -9.51 10.79
N SER A 118 26.42 -8.96 11.34
CA SER A 118 27.74 -9.62 11.48
C SER A 118 27.72 -10.85 12.39
N GLY A 119 26.64 -11.05 13.17
CA GLY A 119 26.57 -12.06 14.22
C GLY A 119 27.11 -11.59 15.56
N ASP A 120 27.60 -10.36 15.67
CA ASP A 120 28.04 -9.79 16.93
C ASP A 120 26.88 -9.43 17.84
N ALA A 121 27.08 -9.57 19.15
CA ALA A 121 26.10 -9.20 20.17
C ALA A 121 26.54 -7.93 20.91
N VAL A 122 25.65 -6.95 21.01
CA VAL A 122 25.87 -5.70 21.73
C VAL A 122 24.89 -5.61 22.89
N HIS A 123 25.39 -5.41 24.10
CA HIS A 123 24.53 -5.16 25.25
C HIS A 123 24.11 -3.69 25.29
N LEU A 124 22.81 -3.45 25.43
CA LEU A 124 22.25 -2.10 25.45
C LEU A 124 21.82 -1.70 26.88
N ASN A 125 22.10 -0.46 27.23
CA ASN A 125 21.65 0.11 28.51
C ASN A 125 20.24 0.71 28.34
N GLY A 126 19.34 0.38 29.28
CA GLY A 126 17.99 0.91 29.29
C GLY A 126 16.95 -0.12 29.73
N THR A 127 15.70 0.31 29.79
CA THR A 127 14.55 -0.53 30.13
C THR A 127 13.48 -0.37 29.03
N ASP A 128 12.61 -1.37 28.88
CA ASP A 128 11.53 -1.40 27.90
C ASP A 128 12.02 -1.21 26.45
N LEU A 129 13.09 -1.92 26.11
CA LEU A 129 13.70 -1.80 24.78
C LEU A 129 12.73 -2.20 23.67
N GLN A 130 12.66 -1.37 22.63
CA GLN A 130 11.89 -1.60 21.43
C GLN A 130 12.77 -1.43 20.19
N LEU A 131 12.95 -2.51 19.43
CA LEU A 131 13.68 -2.49 18.17
C LEU A 131 12.85 -1.72 17.11
N GLN A 132 13.50 -0.99 16.23
CA GLN A 132 12.82 -0.29 15.13
C GLN A 132 11.89 -1.21 14.33
N GLU A 133 10.89 -0.62 13.67
CA GLU A 133 10.16 -1.29 12.61
C GLU A 133 11.07 -1.58 11.41
N ALA A 134 10.71 -2.56 10.59
CA ALA A 134 11.44 -2.82 9.36
C ALA A 134 11.50 -1.54 8.49
N GLY A 135 12.66 -1.26 7.93
CA GLY A 135 12.91 -0.01 7.23
C GLY A 135 13.92 -0.14 6.10
N PRO A 136 14.23 0.99 5.46
CA PRO A 136 15.21 1.04 4.39
C PRO A 136 16.63 0.69 4.89
N GLU A 137 17.53 0.51 3.96
CA GLU A 137 18.96 0.34 4.25
C GLU A 137 19.49 1.57 5.01
N ALA A 138 20.23 1.30 6.08
CA ALA A 138 20.82 2.31 6.95
C ALA A 138 22.12 1.78 7.58
N LYS A 139 23.00 2.70 7.96
CA LYS A 139 24.24 2.38 8.71
C LYS A 139 23.98 2.09 10.17
N ASP A 140 22.88 2.59 10.69
CA ASP A 140 22.51 2.46 12.10
C ASP A 140 21.17 1.75 12.24
N VAL A 141 21.02 0.95 13.28
CA VAL A 141 19.74 0.44 13.76
C VAL A 141 19.28 1.25 14.99
N LEU A 142 17.99 1.42 15.12
CA LEU A 142 17.37 2.24 16.16
C LEU A 142 16.74 1.36 17.23
N VAL A 143 16.94 1.75 18.49
CA VAL A 143 16.30 1.09 19.64
C VAL A 143 15.73 2.14 20.57
N GLY A 144 14.41 2.15 20.73
CA GLY A 144 13.72 2.94 21.75
C GLY A 144 13.91 2.33 23.13
N THR A 145 14.18 3.15 24.12
CA THR A 145 14.18 2.76 25.55
C THR A 145 13.23 3.67 26.32
N ARG A 146 12.90 3.36 27.56
CA ARG A 146 12.02 4.19 28.39
C ARG A 146 12.47 5.67 28.48
N GLY A 147 13.75 5.96 28.35
CA GLY A 147 14.31 7.31 28.55
C GLY A 147 15.14 7.85 27.39
N ALA A 148 15.27 7.11 26.28
CA ALA A 148 16.13 7.50 25.18
C ALA A 148 15.78 6.78 23.87
N LEU A 149 16.29 7.35 22.77
CA LEU A 149 16.47 6.67 21.51
C LEU A 149 17.97 6.37 21.34
N LEU A 150 18.30 5.11 21.09
CA LEU A 150 19.65 4.66 20.80
C LEU A 150 19.81 4.46 19.29
N ARG A 151 20.97 4.86 18.75
CA ARG A 151 21.47 4.48 17.45
C ARG A 151 22.64 3.54 17.65
N VAL A 152 22.60 2.39 17.02
CA VAL A 152 23.69 1.40 17.07
C VAL A 152 24.21 1.23 15.66
N ASN A 153 25.45 1.59 15.43
CA ASN A 153 26.08 1.44 14.13
C ASN A 153 26.33 -0.05 13.83
N LEU A 154 25.95 -0.46 12.62
CA LEU A 154 25.98 -1.87 12.21
C LEU A 154 27.41 -2.38 11.95
N ASP A 155 28.35 -1.49 11.61
CA ASP A 155 29.73 -1.83 11.27
C ASP A 155 30.65 -1.79 12.50
N ASP A 156 30.71 -0.62 13.19
CA ASP A 156 31.66 -0.40 14.31
C ASP A 156 31.04 -0.68 15.70
N LYS A 157 29.76 -1.07 15.75
CA LYS A 157 29.01 -1.39 16.98
C LYS A 157 28.86 -0.24 17.95
N LYS A 158 29.18 0.98 17.54
CA LYS A 158 29.10 2.16 18.39
C LYS A 158 27.66 2.47 18.74
N VAL A 159 27.40 2.59 20.05
CA VAL A 159 26.09 2.99 20.57
C VAL A 159 26.13 4.48 20.85
N THR A 160 25.23 5.24 20.23
CA THR A 160 25.03 6.66 20.49
C THR A 160 23.62 6.92 20.99
N THR A 161 23.47 7.85 21.93
CA THR A 161 22.18 8.23 22.47
C THR A 161 21.73 9.53 21.79
N VAL A 162 20.59 9.48 21.11
CA VAL A 162 19.93 10.68 20.64
C VAL A 162 19.23 11.32 21.83
N LYS A 163 19.73 12.48 22.25
CA LYS A 163 19.22 13.19 23.44
C LYS A 163 17.83 13.78 23.15
N ALA A 164 16.81 13.05 23.45
CA ALA A 164 15.48 13.62 23.63
C ALA A 164 15.37 14.10 25.09
N LYS A 165 15.50 15.39 25.35
CA LYS A 165 15.34 15.99 26.69
C LYS A 165 14.01 15.63 27.39
N THR A 166 13.08 15.09 26.63
CA THR A 166 11.70 14.79 27.04
C THR A 166 11.35 13.30 26.95
N ALA A 167 12.26 12.43 26.47
CA ALA A 167 12.00 11.00 26.31
C ALA A 167 11.73 10.36 27.67
N GLN A 168 10.49 10.02 27.94
CA GLN A 168 10.06 9.29 29.13
C GLN A 168 8.75 8.56 28.83
N GLY A 169 8.60 7.35 29.35
CA GLY A 169 7.39 6.55 29.16
C GLY A 169 7.63 5.27 28.37
N SER A 170 6.57 4.63 27.93
CA SER A 170 6.65 3.42 27.11
C SER A 170 7.03 3.78 25.67
N PRO A 171 8.19 3.32 25.17
CA PRO A 171 8.61 3.64 23.81
C PRO A 171 7.76 2.88 22.78
N SER A 172 7.41 3.55 21.69
CA SER A 172 7.02 2.87 20.46
C SER A 172 8.25 2.27 19.77
N ARG A 173 8.05 1.33 18.86
CA ARG A 173 9.12 0.91 17.96
C ARG A 173 9.52 2.10 17.08
N PRO A 174 10.78 2.53 17.05
CA PRO A 174 11.22 3.64 16.21
C PRO A 174 11.06 3.33 14.71
N VAL A 175 10.93 4.36 13.89
CA VAL A 175 10.84 4.24 12.44
C VAL A 175 11.86 5.15 11.78
N LEU A 176 12.56 4.64 10.76
CA LEU A 176 13.32 5.42 9.80
C LEU A 176 12.46 5.61 8.55
N HIS A 177 12.07 6.84 8.27
CA HIS A 177 11.23 7.18 7.13
C HIS A 177 11.75 8.45 6.46
N ARG A 178 12.02 8.39 5.13
CA ARG A 178 12.51 9.52 4.31
C ARG A 178 13.72 10.24 4.92
N GLY A 179 14.66 9.48 5.47
CA GLY A 179 15.89 10.03 6.09
C GLY A 179 15.71 10.59 7.49
N CYS A 180 14.50 10.68 8.01
CA CYS A 180 14.20 11.10 9.37
C CYS A 180 13.92 9.90 10.27
N VAL A 181 14.31 10.00 11.53
CA VAL A 181 13.97 9.04 12.56
C VAL A 181 12.81 9.58 13.39
N TYR A 182 11.83 8.72 13.62
CA TYR A 182 10.67 9.01 14.44
C TYR A 182 10.62 8.10 15.64
N SER A 183 10.40 8.67 16.83
CA SER A 183 10.23 7.92 18.07
C SER A 183 9.20 8.62 18.97
N ALA A 184 8.39 7.82 19.67
CA ALA A 184 7.36 8.33 20.54
C ALA A 184 7.34 7.53 21.85
N TRP A 185 6.92 8.19 22.93
CA TRP A 185 6.81 7.60 24.28
C TRP A 185 5.42 7.90 24.82
N SER A 186 4.58 6.89 24.87
CA SER A 186 3.26 6.97 25.49
C SER A 186 3.34 7.09 26.99
N GLY A 187 2.28 7.56 27.65
CA GLY A 187 2.20 7.77 29.08
C GLY A 187 2.86 9.07 29.59
N GLN A 188 3.85 9.60 28.88
CA GLN A 188 4.46 10.92 29.15
C GLN A 188 4.36 11.86 27.95
N GLY A 189 3.80 11.39 26.85
CA GLY A 189 3.52 12.19 25.66
C GLY A 189 4.75 12.76 24.96
N SER A 190 5.87 12.05 24.98
CA SER A 190 7.09 12.55 24.34
C SER A 190 7.15 12.10 22.89
N PHE A 191 7.61 13.00 22.03
CA PHE A 191 7.85 12.73 20.61
C PHE A 191 9.20 13.30 20.17
N LEU A 192 9.87 12.57 19.29
CA LEU A 192 11.13 12.97 18.65
C LEU A 192 11.04 12.69 17.15
N ARG A 193 11.37 13.71 16.36
CA ARG A 193 11.74 13.59 14.95
C ARG A 193 13.17 14.12 14.82
N ASP A 194 14.08 13.30 14.29
CA ASP A 194 15.49 13.63 14.09
C ASP A 194 15.82 13.41 12.61
N CYS A 195 16.11 14.49 11.90
CA CYS A 195 16.33 14.54 10.45
C CYS A 195 17.74 15.08 10.17
N PRO A 196 18.77 14.25 10.18
CA PRO A 196 20.15 14.68 10.04
C PRO A 196 20.39 15.55 8.81
N GLY A 197 21.07 16.69 8.99
CA GLY A 197 21.41 17.63 7.92
C GLY A 197 20.26 18.54 7.48
N THR A 198 19.15 18.54 8.20
CA THR A 198 18.01 19.45 7.93
C THR A 198 17.67 20.29 9.17
N LYS A 199 16.73 21.25 9.00
CA LYS A 199 16.15 22.02 10.12
C LYS A 199 14.86 21.43 10.65
N ASN A 200 14.53 20.19 10.27
CA ASN A 200 13.24 19.56 10.56
C ASN A 200 13.24 18.75 11.86
N ASP A 201 14.25 18.89 12.69
CA ASP A 201 14.32 18.25 13.98
C ASP A 201 13.22 18.77 14.90
N LEU A 202 12.56 17.88 15.60
CA LEU A 202 11.50 18.21 16.54
C LEU A 202 11.57 17.31 17.78
N ALA A 203 11.65 17.91 18.95
CA ALA A 203 11.48 17.20 20.22
C ALA A 203 10.46 17.96 21.07
N ARG A 204 9.31 17.37 21.33
CA ARG A 204 8.22 18.03 22.05
C ARG A 204 7.38 17.10 22.91
N LYS A 205 6.65 17.70 23.83
CA LYS A 205 5.55 17.07 24.58
C LYS A 205 4.25 17.23 23.80
N VAL A 206 3.49 16.13 23.70
CA VAL A 206 2.17 16.07 23.05
C VAL A 206 1.20 15.58 24.13
N SER A 207 0.37 16.49 24.66
CA SER A 207 -0.49 16.20 25.83
C SER A 207 -1.46 15.04 25.57
N THR A 208 -2.01 14.95 24.36
CA THR A 208 -2.96 13.90 23.99
C THR A 208 -2.30 12.52 23.89
N LEU A 209 -1.02 12.45 23.57
CA LEU A 209 -0.24 11.21 23.56
C LEU A 209 -0.01 10.64 24.98
N ASN A 210 -0.23 11.41 26.05
CA ASN A 210 -0.15 10.92 27.42
C ASN A 210 -1.17 9.81 27.70
N GLN A 211 -2.31 9.85 27.04
CA GLN A 211 -3.39 8.88 27.21
C GLN A 211 -3.20 7.63 26.34
N ALA A 212 -2.33 7.70 25.35
CA ALA A 212 -2.02 6.56 24.51
C ALA A 212 -1.42 5.43 25.33
N SER A 213 -1.94 4.24 25.14
CA SER A 213 -1.49 3.04 25.84
C SER A 213 -0.65 2.12 24.98
N GLN A 214 -0.83 2.18 23.67
CA GLN A 214 -0.08 1.36 22.70
C GLN A 214 0.08 2.14 21.37
N ALA A 215 0.98 3.12 21.38
CA ALA A 215 1.28 3.92 20.20
C ALA A 215 2.19 3.17 19.23
N VAL A 216 1.78 3.07 17.97
CA VAL A 216 2.48 2.35 16.89
C VAL A 216 2.58 3.24 15.68
N PHE A 217 3.78 3.38 15.13
CA PHE A 217 3.97 4.03 13.84
C PHE A 217 3.46 3.15 12.70
N ARG A 218 2.83 3.77 11.74
CA ARG A 218 2.43 3.17 10.46
C ARG A 218 2.95 4.01 9.33
N THR A 219 3.51 3.37 8.34
CA THR A 219 4.02 4.02 7.12
C THR A 219 3.30 3.44 5.91
N ASN A 220 2.89 4.31 5.01
CA ASN A 220 2.36 3.93 3.71
C ASN A 220 2.95 4.89 2.67
N ARG A 221 3.85 4.40 1.83
CA ARG A 221 4.61 5.21 0.87
C ARG A 221 5.26 6.42 1.56
N ASP A 222 4.78 7.63 1.27
CA ASP A 222 5.32 8.90 1.78
C ASP A 222 4.66 9.37 3.08
N VAL A 223 3.63 8.69 3.54
CA VAL A 223 2.86 9.07 4.73
C VAL A 223 3.32 8.28 5.94
N ILE A 224 3.52 8.97 7.06
CA ILE A 224 3.74 8.37 8.37
C ILE A 224 2.67 8.87 9.34
N VAL A 225 2.10 7.95 10.11
CA VAL A 225 1.16 8.24 11.19
C VAL A 225 1.59 7.55 12.47
N LEU A 226 1.23 8.12 13.62
CA LEU A 226 1.30 7.45 14.91
C LEU A 226 -0.12 7.15 15.35
N ASN A 227 -0.43 5.88 15.58
CA ASN A 227 -1.75 5.41 15.97
C ASN A 227 -1.71 4.73 17.34
N ASP A 228 -2.61 5.08 18.24
CA ASP A 228 -2.87 4.25 19.43
C ASP A 228 -3.89 3.18 19.08
N VAL A 229 -3.43 1.95 18.95
CA VAL A 229 -4.26 0.80 18.55
C VAL A 229 -5.34 0.41 19.56
N LYS A 230 -5.35 0.99 20.74
CA LYS A 230 -6.37 0.73 21.78
C LYS A 230 -7.45 1.80 21.85
N THR A 231 -7.07 3.06 21.69
CA THR A 231 -8.00 4.18 21.81
C THR A 231 -8.41 4.76 20.46
N GLY A 232 -7.75 4.36 19.36
CA GLY A 232 -7.98 4.93 18.03
C GLY A 232 -7.37 6.31 17.82
N GLY A 233 -6.66 6.87 18.82
CA GLY A 233 -5.97 8.17 18.67
C GLY A 233 -4.98 8.14 17.50
N LEU A 234 -4.99 9.17 16.67
CA LEU A 234 -4.15 9.30 15.48
C LEU A 234 -3.44 10.65 15.46
N TRP A 235 -2.14 10.63 15.22
CA TRP A 235 -1.30 11.83 15.09
C TRP A 235 -0.52 11.79 13.78
N LEU A 236 -0.22 12.97 13.25
CA LEU A 236 0.56 13.16 12.02
C LEU A 236 1.99 13.63 12.38
N PRO A 237 2.98 12.74 12.44
CA PRO A 237 4.36 13.07 12.80
C PRO A 237 5.01 14.10 11.90
N ASP A 238 4.72 14.10 10.58
CA ASP A 238 5.24 15.06 9.61
C ASP A 238 4.58 16.44 9.73
N LYS A 239 3.42 16.53 10.37
CA LYS A 239 2.71 17.76 10.66
C LYS A 239 2.84 18.15 12.14
N ASP A 240 4.06 17.99 12.68
CA ASP A 240 4.39 18.34 14.05
C ASP A 240 3.45 17.72 15.10
N MET A 241 3.06 16.49 14.91
CA MET A 241 2.17 15.73 15.80
C MET A 241 0.79 16.38 15.94
N VAL A 242 0.24 16.91 14.86
CA VAL A 242 -1.18 17.28 14.82
C VAL A 242 -2.00 16.03 15.08
N GLU A 243 -2.88 16.10 16.07
CA GLU A 243 -3.85 15.04 16.34
C GLU A 243 -5.00 15.16 15.37
N VAL A 244 -5.34 14.07 14.72
CA VAL A 244 -6.54 14.00 13.88
C VAL A 244 -7.74 13.84 14.82
N LYS A 245 -8.50 14.93 14.96
CA LYS A 245 -9.73 15.00 15.77
C LYS A 245 -10.93 15.12 14.84
N GLY A 246 -12.07 14.77 15.39
CA GLY A 246 -13.34 15.13 14.75
C GLY A 246 -13.75 14.23 13.59
N TRP A 247 -13.46 12.93 13.67
CA TRP A 247 -14.12 11.97 12.77
C TRP A 247 -15.63 12.18 12.73
N GLU A 248 -16.26 12.53 13.86
CA GLU A 248 -17.66 12.93 13.99
C GLU A 248 -17.97 14.25 13.28
N GLU A 249 -17.05 15.24 13.32
CA GLU A 249 -17.22 16.52 12.63
C GLU A 249 -17.03 16.40 11.11
N VAL A 250 -16.14 15.52 10.68
CA VAL A 250 -15.99 15.17 9.26
C VAL A 250 -17.27 14.51 8.76
N LYS A 251 -17.87 13.62 9.56
CA LYS A 251 -19.14 12.99 9.30
C LYS A 251 -20.27 14.04 9.16
N SER A 252 -20.40 14.95 10.12
CA SER A 252 -21.44 15.98 10.10
C SER A 252 -21.29 17.00 8.97
N LYS A 253 -20.05 17.29 8.53
CA LYS A 253 -19.82 18.15 7.36
C LYS A 253 -20.17 17.46 6.06
N LEU A 254 -19.87 16.15 5.94
CA LEU A 254 -20.26 15.37 4.78
C LEU A 254 -21.80 15.21 4.71
N GLU A 255 -22.47 15.03 5.84
CA GLU A 255 -23.94 14.95 5.92
C GLU A 255 -24.65 16.29 5.62
N ASN A 256 -24.04 17.43 5.93
CA ASN A 256 -24.60 18.76 5.66
C ASN A 256 -24.31 19.29 4.23
N GLU A 257 -23.36 18.73 3.51
CA GLU A 257 -23.10 19.05 2.11
C GLU A 257 -24.07 18.31 1.14
N ASP A 258 -24.78 17.30 1.62
CA ASP A 258 -25.78 16.55 0.83
C ASP A 258 -27.17 17.25 0.74
N GLU A 259 -27.41 18.40 1.44
CA GLU A 259 -28.70 19.12 1.39
C GLU A 259 -28.76 20.32 0.44
N GLU A 260 -27.66 20.78 -0.12
CA GLU A 260 -27.66 21.87 -1.12
C GLU A 260 -26.68 21.60 -2.27
N ASP A 261 -27.02 20.80 -3.23
CA ASP A 261 -26.90 21.05 -4.68
C ASP A 261 -27.12 19.76 -5.47
N ASP A 262 -28.23 19.75 -6.17
CA ASP A 262 -28.57 18.75 -7.18
C ASP A 262 -27.72 18.99 -8.44
N SER A 263 -26.43 18.62 -8.39
CA SER A 263 -25.58 18.48 -9.57
C SER A 263 -24.66 17.29 -9.45
N ASN A 264 -24.99 16.24 -10.20
CA ASN A 264 -24.28 15.00 -10.40
C ASN A 264 -22.76 15.17 -10.62
N GLN A 265 -21.97 15.12 -9.56
CA GLN A 265 -20.55 14.73 -9.63
C GLN A 265 -20.19 13.96 -8.35
N ARG A 266 -20.34 12.65 -8.39
CA ARG A 266 -19.89 11.78 -7.31
C ARG A 266 -18.37 11.72 -7.33
N ASP A 267 -17.74 12.21 -6.26
CA ASP A 267 -16.36 11.94 -5.94
C ASP A 267 -16.25 10.46 -5.48
N GLN A 268 -15.82 9.58 -6.40
CA GLN A 268 -15.74 8.13 -6.18
C GLN A 268 -14.63 7.73 -5.19
N ASN A 269 -13.90 8.68 -4.60
CA ASN A 269 -12.74 8.40 -3.73
C ASN A 269 -12.94 8.71 -2.25
N ALA A 270 -14.13 9.09 -1.80
CA ALA A 270 -14.40 9.28 -0.38
C ALA A 270 -14.86 7.95 0.25
N PRO A 271 -14.18 7.43 1.29
CA PRO A 271 -14.68 6.27 2.03
C PRO A 271 -16.00 6.66 2.71
N LYS A 272 -17.11 6.09 2.27
CA LYS A 272 -18.37 6.18 3.02
C LYS A 272 -18.32 5.24 4.21
N GLU A 273 -18.87 5.68 5.34
CA GLU A 273 -19.03 4.82 6.51
C GLU A 273 -19.89 3.60 6.18
N HIS A 274 -19.46 2.43 6.66
CA HIS A 274 -20.28 1.25 6.67
C HIS A 274 -21.50 1.50 7.55
N LYS A 275 -22.68 1.52 6.97
CA LYS A 275 -23.92 1.33 7.68
C LYS A 275 -23.93 -0.10 8.22
N ASP A 276 -24.51 -0.33 9.39
CA ASP A 276 -24.61 -1.67 9.99
C ASP A 276 -25.37 -2.67 9.08
N GLU A 277 -26.13 -2.18 8.11
CA GLU A 277 -26.88 -2.95 7.12
C GLU A 277 -26.22 -2.81 5.74
N ASN A 278 -25.75 -3.93 5.18
CA ASN A 278 -25.12 -4.01 3.87
C ASN A 278 -26.16 -4.16 2.77
N HIS A 279 -26.09 -3.33 1.74
CA HIS A 279 -26.88 -3.47 0.53
C HIS A 279 -26.05 -4.20 -0.55
N PRO A 280 -26.60 -5.24 -1.20
CA PRO A 280 -25.88 -5.93 -2.27
C PRO A 280 -25.49 -5.01 -3.41
N PRO A 281 -24.33 -5.20 -4.05
CA PRO A 281 -23.94 -4.43 -5.20
C PRO A 281 -24.87 -4.67 -6.39
N LYS A 282 -24.96 -3.71 -7.29
CA LYS A 282 -25.74 -3.81 -8.53
C LYS A 282 -24.81 -3.97 -9.70
N ALA A 283 -24.80 -5.16 -10.30
CA ALA A 283 -24.05 -5.49 -11.49
C ALA A 283 -24.86 -5.18 -12.75
N ASN A 284 -24.23 -4.56 -13.75
CA ASN A 284 -24.81 -4.25 -15.03
C ASN A 284 -24.08 -5.01 -16.15
N ASN A 285 -24.80 -5.30 -17.24
CA ASN A 285 -24.20 -5.98 -18.38
C ASN A 285 -23.22 -5.09 -19.14
N ASP A 286 -22.22 -5.73 -19.76
CA ASP A 286 -21.16 -5.08 -20.52
C ASP A 286 -21.06 -5.60 -21.94
N GLU A 287 -20.52 -4.76 -22.83
CA GLU A 287 -20.20 -5.11 -24.20
C GLU A 287 -18.81 -4.58 -24.58
N TYR A 288 -17.95 -5.44 -25.10
CA TYR A 288 -16.60 -5.09 -25.52
C TYR A 288 -16.24 -5.69 -26.88
N GLY A 289 -15.51 -4.92 -27.68
CA GLY A 289 -14.81 -5.45 -28.84
C GLY A 289 -13.46 -6.07 -28.41
N VAL A 290 -13.01 -7.06 -29.17
CA VAL A 290 -11.72 -7.73 -28.95
C VAL A 290 -11.07 -8.13 -30.27
N ARG A 291 -9.75 -8.34 -30.28
CA ARG A 291 -9.02 -8.85 -31.44
C ARG A 291 -8.72 -10.34 -31.31
N ALA A 292 -8.85 -11.08 -32.38
CA ALA A 292 -8.44 -12.49 -32.45
C ALA A 292 -6.93 -12.62 -32.15
N GLY A 293 -6.58 -13.55 -31.26
CA GLY A 293 -5.19 -13.75 -30.81
C GLY A 293 -4.64 -12.67 -29.87
N GLY A 294 -5.46 -11.66 -29.54
CA GLY A 294 -5.11 -10.54 -28.69
C GLY A 294 -5.41 -10.77 -27.21
N THR A 295 -5.10 -9.76 -26.42
CA THR A 295 -5.47 -9.66 -24.99
C THR A 295 -6.12 -8.31 -24.78
N ALA A 296 -7.35 -8.28 -24.23
CA ALA A 296 -8.08 -7.07 -23.97
C ALA A 296 -8.35 -6.89 -22.46
N TYR A 297 -8.28 -5.64 -22.00
CA TYR A 297 -8.67 -5.21 -20.66
C TYR A 297 -10.16 -4.91 -20.64
N LEU A 298 -10.86 -5.44 -19.64
CA LEU A 298 -12.32 -5.34 -19.51
C LEU A 298 -12.64 -4.67 -18.17
N PRO A 299 -12.91 -3.36 -18.15
CA PRO A 299 -13.22 -2.63 -16.90
C PRO A 299 -14.71 -2.82 -16.51
N VAL A 300 -15.12 -4.05 -16.28
CA VAL A 300 -16.53 -4.45 -16.06
C VAL A 300 -17.19 -3.74 -14.88
N ILE A 301 -16.43 -3.30 -13.88
CA ILE A 301 -16.99 -2.62 -12.70
C ILE A 301 -17.31 -1.12 -12.94
N ASN A 302 -16.97 -0.56 -14.12
CA ASN A 302 -17.12 0.87 -14.35
C ASN A 302 -18.59 1.35 -14.44
N ASN A 303 -19.50 0.48 -14.80
CA ASN A 303 -20.94 0.76 -14.87
C ASN A 303 -21.72 0.16 -13.69
N ASP A 304 -21.03 -0.49 -12.76
CA ASP A 304 -21.62 -1.09 -11.58
C ASP A 304 -21.68 -0.10 -10.41
N THR A 305 -22.58 -0.36 -9.48
CA THR A 305 -22.79 0.54 -8.33
C THR A 305 -23.00 -0.26 -7.05
N ASP A 306 -22.61 0.37 -5.95
CA ASP A 306 -22.89 -0.10 -4.60
C ASP A 306 -23.50 1.05 -3.80
N GLU A 307 -24.60 0.79 -3.07
CA GLU A 307 -25.31 1.83 -2.32
C GLU A 307 -24.52 2.30 -1.11
N ASP A 308 -23.71 1.40 -0.53
CA ASP A 308 -22.86 1.69 0.63
C ASP A 308 -21.49 2.22 0.19
N ALA A 309 -21.24 2.29 -1.12
CA ALA A 309 -19.98 2.65 -1.76
C ALA A 309 -18.80 1.76 -1.33
N ASP A 310 -19.08 0.48 -1.07
CA ASP A 310 -18.08 -0.52 -0.78
C ASP A 310 -17.16 -0.78 -2.00
N VAL A 311 -15.96 -1.27 -1.75
CA VAL A 311 -15.00 -1.59 -2.82
C VAL A 311 -15.48 -2.81 -3.59
N LEU A 312 -15.76 -2.62 -4.86
CA LEU A 312 -16.24 -3.68 -5.74
C LEU A 312 -15.08 -4.48 -6.36
N THR A 313 -15.29 -5.78 -6.47
CA THR A 313 -14.37 -6.70 -7.15
C THR A 313 -15.14 -7.62 -8.09
N ALA A 314 -14.54 -7.95 -9.24
CA ALA A 314 -15.13 -8.83 -10.24
C ALA A 314 -14.33 -10.13 -10.39
N ALA A 315 -15.03 -11.25 -10.54
CA ALA A 315 -14.47 -12.55 -10.84
C ALA A 315 -15.30 -13.28 -11.91
N PRO A 316 -14.67 -13.94 -12.92
CA PRO A 316 -15.42 -14.64 -13.95
C PRO A 316 -16.08 -15.91 -13.38
N LEU A 317 -17.37 -16.11 -13.65
CA LEU A 317 -18.12 -17.32 -13.32
C LEU A 317 -18.12 -18.34 -14.47
N SER A 318 -17.94 -17.86 -15.69
CA SER A 318 -17.85 -18.71 -16.89
C SER A 318 -16.78 -18.14 -17.82
N GLN A 319 -16.49 -18.87 -18.89
CA GLN A 319 -15.50 -18.48 -19.90
C GLN A 319 -16.18 -18.31 -21.26
N PRO A 320 -15.72 -17.38 -22.11
CA PRO A 320 -16.16 -17.31 -23.49
C PRO A 320 -15.74 -18.56 -24.25
N SER A 321 -16.45 -18.89 -25.34
CA SER A 321 -16.22 -20.11 -26.12
C SER A 321 -14.84 -20.17 -26.80
N TRP A 322 -14.14 -19.05 -26.95
CA TRP A 322 -12.88 -18.91 -27.70
C TRP A 322 -11.86 -18.02 -26.96
N GLY A 323 -11.79 -18.14 -25.65
CA GLY A 323 -10.80 -17.37 -24.88
C GLY A 323 -10.81 -17.73 -23.40
N ASN A 324 -9.93 -17.08 -22.67
CA ASN A 324 -9.83 -17.24 -21.23
C ASN A 324 -9.87 -15.88 -20.53
N VAL A 325 -10.76 -15.75 -19.56
CA VAL A 325 -10.93 -14.54 -18.74
C VAL A 325 -10.37 -14.78 -17.33
N ALA A 326 -9.61 -13.83 -16.85
CA ALA A 326 -9.05 -13.85 -15.50
C ALA A 326 -9.17 -12.45 -14.83
N PRO A 327 -9.29 -12.38 -13.50
CA PRO A 327 -9.28 -11.11 -12.79
C PRO A 327 -7.88 -10.48 -12.83
N VAL A 328 -7.83 -9.15 -12.92
CA VAL A 328 -6.60 -8.36 -12.87
C VAL A 328 -6.79 -7.19 -11.90
N ARG A 329 -5.69 -6.61 -11.41
CA ARG A 329 -5.70 -5.50 -10.44
C ARG A 329 -6.57 -5.80 -9.21
N ASP A 330 -6.37 -7.01 -8.63
CA ASP A 330 -7.10 -7.48 -7.44
C ASP A 330 -8.64 -7.52 -7.64
N GLY A 331 -9.08 -7.83 -8.85
CA GLY A 331 -10.50 -7.89 -9.19
C GLY A 331 -11.11 -6.54 -9.60
N ALA A 332 -10.34 -5.45 -9.65
CA ALA A 332 -10.83 -4.16 -10.13
C ALA A 332 -11.15 -4.16 -11.65
N ALA A 333 -10.78 -5.21 -12.36
CA ALA A 333 -11.14 -5.44 -13.75
C ALA A 333 -10.92 -6.90 -14.12
N LEU A 334 -11.41 -7.29 -15.29
CA LEU A 334 -11.11 -8.56 -15.92
C LEU A 334 -10.17 -8.35 -17.13
N GLN A 335 -9.50 -9.41 -17.53
CA GLN A 335 -8.70 -9.45 -18.76
C GLN A 335 -9.07 -10.70 -19.53
N VAL A 336 -9.34 -10.57 -20.83
CA VAL A 336 -9.56 -11.69 -21.71
C VAL A 336 -8.35 -11.93 -22.60
N ARG A 337 -7.93 -13.18 -22.71
CA ARG A 337 -7.02 -13.65 -23.76
C ARG A 337 -7.85 -14.37 -24.82
N VAL A 338 -7.84 -13.86 -26.03
CA VAL A 338 -8.66 -14.33 -27.16
C VAL A 338 -7.85 -15.30 -28.00
N ASP A 339 -8.45 -16.43 -28.42
CA ASP A 339 -7.80 -17.41 -29.29
C ASP A 339 -7.55 -16.83 -30.69
N ALA A 340 -6.45 -17.26 -31.33
CA ALA A 340 -6.06 -16.74 -32.64
C ALA A 340 -7.10 -17.01 -33.77
N GLY A 341 -7.90 -18.04 -33.61
CA GLY A 341 -8.97 -18.40 -34.56
C GLY A 341 -10.35 -17.90 -34.18
N ALA A 342 -10.46 -17.01 -33.19
CA ALA A 342 -11.75 -16.50 -32.70
C ALA A 342 -12.46 -15.66 -33.76
N THR A 343 -13.77 -15.84 -33.86
CA THR A 343 -14.66 -15.06 -34.76
C THR A 343 -16.03 -14.90 -34.12
N GLY A 344 -16.78 -13.87 -34.55
CA GLY A 344 -18.12 -13.61 -34.06
C GLY A 344 -18.19 -13.11 -32.63
N SER A 345 -19.25 -13.44 -31.94
CA SER A 345 -19.47 -13.00 -30.55
C SER A 345 -19.53 -14.19 -29.60
N SER A 346 -19.13 -13.98 -28.35
CA SER A 346 -19.26 -14.92 -27.26
C SER A 346 -19.60 -14.18 -25.97
N THR A 347 -20.19 -14.86 -25.01
CA THR A 347 -20.58 -14.28 -23.73
C THR A 347 -19.98 -15.08 -22.58
N PHE A 348 -19.79 -14.39 -21.47
CA PHE A 348 -19.47 -15.00 -20.17
C PHE A 348 -20.17 -14.22 -19.05
N ASN A 349 -20.33 -14.84 -17.89
CA ASN A 349 -20.85 -14.19 -16.70
C ASN A 349 -19.74 -13.90 -15.71
N TYR A 350 -19.88 -12.81 -14.95
CA TYR A 350 -19.02 -12.50 -13.83
C TYR A 350 -19.84 -12.28 -12.55
N GLU A 351 -19.19 -12.49 -11.44
CA GLU A 351 -19.66 -12.11 -10.10
C GLU A 351 -19.01 -10.79 -9.71
N LEU A 352 -19.85 -9.86 -9.27
CA LEU A 352 -19.47 -8.62 -8.64
C LEU A 352 -19.64 -8.77 -7.14
N SER A 353 -18.63 -8.48 -6.33
CA SER A 353 -18.67 -8.60 -4.89
C SER A 353 -18.21 -7.33 -4.19
N ASP A 354 -18.92 -6.95 -3.14
CA ASP A 354 -18.56 -5.89 -2.18
C ASP A 354 -17.78 -6.45 -0.95
N GLY A 355 -17.50 -7.75 -0.95
CA GLY A 355 -16.85 -8.46 0.16
C GLY A 355 -17.83 -9.03 1.21
N ARG A 356 -19.15 -8.70 1.15
CA ARG A 356 -20.21 -9.20 2.03
C ARG A 356 -21.36 -9.83 1.26
N ALA A 357 -21.70 -9.28 0.11
CA ALA A 357 -22.74 -9.75 -0.80
C ALA A 357 -22.20 -9.79 -2.23
N SER A 358 -22.97 -10.37 -3.15
CA SER A 358 -22.60 -10.42 -4.56
C SER A 358 -23.82 -10.30 -5.48
N ALA A 359 -23.53 -9.81 -6.70
CA ALA A 359 -24.47 -9.78 -7.83
C ALA A 359 -23.79 -10.39 -9.05
N GLN A 360 -24.54 -10.65 -10.11
CA GLN A 360 -24.01 -11.22 -11.34
C GLN A 360 -24.46 -10.42 -12.54
N ALA A 361 -23.57 -10.32 -13.55
CA ALA A 361 -23.92 -9.74 -14.85
C ALA A 361 -23.26 -10.51 -16.00
N ASN A 362 -23.69 -10.19 -17.22
CA ASN A 362 -23.21 -10.81 -18.44
C ASN A 362 -22.29 -9.84 -19.20
N VAL A 363 -21.22 -10.39 -19.75
CA VAL A 363 -20.32 -9.67 -20.68
C VAL A 363 -20.44 -10.27 -22.07
N GLN A 364 -20.77 -9.45 -23.04
CA GLN A 364 -20.71 -9.81 -24.45
C GLN A 364 -19.40 -9.35 -25.07
N LEU A 365 -18.67 -10.27 -25.68
CA LEU A 365 -17.45 -9.99 -26.43
C LEU A 365 -17.71 -10.17 -27.92
N THR A 366 -17.25 -9.23 -28.75
CA THR A 366 -17.35 -9.31 -30.21
C THR A 366 -15.96 -9.19 -30.83
N VAL A 367 -15.59 -10.16 -31.67
CA VAL A 367 -14.29 -10.15 -32.36
C VAL A 367 -14.39 -9.22 -33.58
N HIS A 368 -13.55 -8.17 -33.55
CA HIS A 368 -13.41 -7.23 -34.66
C HIS A 368 -12.23 -7.61 -35.57
N PRO A 369 -12.39 -7.68 -36.88
CA PRO A 369 -11.30 -7.98 -37.82
C PRO A 369 -10.33 -6.79 -37.90
N ASP A 370 -9.06 -7.04 -38.27
CA ASP A 370 -8.02 -6.00 -38.38
C ASP A 370 -8.34 -4.92 -39.43
N SER A 371 -9.26 -5.18 -40.33
CA SER A 371 -9.71 -4.22 -41.34
C SER A 371 -10.65 -3.14 -40.80
N VAL A 372 -11.19 -3.33 -39.60
CA VAL A 372 -12.04 -2.37 -38.89
C VAL A 372 -11.23 -1.75 -37.76
N ASN A 373 -11.19 -0.43 -37.64
CA ASN A 373 -10.53 0.28 -36.55
C ASN A 373 -11.32 1.52 -36.18
N GLU A 374 -11.71 1.59 -34.91
CA GLU A 374 -12.27 2.78 -34.30
C GLU A 374 -11.23 3.42 -33.36
N ALA A 375 -11.31 4.73 -33.20
CA ALA A 375 -10.42 5.43 -32.27
C ALA A 375 -10.80 5.15 -30.83
N PRO A 376 -9.83 5.18 -29.89
CA PRO A 376 -10.11 5.11 -28.45
C PRO A 376 -11.15 6.13 -28.01
N LYS A 377 -12.06 5.74 -27.13
CA LYS A 377 -13.15 6.58 -26.62
C LYS A 377 -12.99 6.79 -25.11
N GLN A 378 -13.20 8.03 -24.67
CA GLN A 378 -13.29 8.32 -23.24
C GLN A 378 -14.66 7.88 -22.72
N THR A 379 -14.65 6.94 -21.77
CA THR A 379 -15.86 6.34 -21.17
C THR A 379 -16.17 6.91 -19.80
N ASN A 380 -15.14 7.47 -19.13
CA ASN A 380 -15.27 8.09 -17.82
C ASN A 380 -14.43 9.37 -17.76
N ARG A 381 -14.61 10.20 -16.72
CA ARG A 381 -13.85 11.43 -16.51
C ARG A 381 -13.37 11.52 -15.08
N SER A 382 -12.11 11.22 -14.88
CA SER A 382 -11.45 11.46 -13.59
C SER A 382 -11.22 12.96 -13.35
N VAL A 383 -11.23 13.35 -12.08
CA VAL A 383 -10.92 14.71 -11.62
C VAL A 383 -9.70 14.66 -10.71
N LEU A 384 -8.75 15.55 -10.92
CA LEU A 384 -7.61 15.72 -10.01
C LEU A 384 -7.78 17.03 -9.23
N THR A 385 -7.80 16.95 -7.89
CA THR A 385 -7.82 18.15 -7.04
C THR A 385 -6.42 18.45 -6.52
N LEU A 386 -5.97 19.69 -6.68
CA LEU A 386 -4.67 20.20 -6.24
C LEU A 386 -4.84 21.46 -5.38
N ALA A 387 -3.95 21.68 -4.43
CA ALA A 387 -3.78 23.02 -3.86
C ALA A 387 -3.01 23.92 -4.83
N THR A 388 -3.22 25.24 -4.77
CA THR A 388 -2.47 26.22 -5.56
C THR A 388 -0.96 26.02 -5.40
N GLY A 389 -0.23 25.90 -6.51
CA GLY A 389 1.21 25.65 -6.55
C GLY A 389 1.63 24.20 -6.23
N ALA A 390 0.70 23.30 -5.98
CA ALA A 390 0.99 21.90 -5.67
C ALA A 390 1.23 21.06 -6.93
N GLN A 391 1.79 19.87 -6.71
CA GLN A 391 1.96 18.84 -7.73
C GLN A 391 1.15 17.60 -7.35
N GLY A 392 0.46 17.02 -8.33
CA GLY A 392 -0.26 15.75 -8.19
C GLY A 392 -0.02 14.81 -9.36
N GLN A 393 -0.46 13.59 -9.20
CA GLN A 393 -0.37 12.55 -10.21
C GLN A 393 -1.69 11.77 -10.27
N ILE A 394 -2.12 11.45 -11.48
CA ILE A 394 -3.31 10.64 -11.74
C ILE A 394 -3.04 9.66 -12.88
N ASN A 395 -3.63 8.48 -12.83
CA ASN A 395 -3.64 7.55 -13.96
C ASN A 395 -5.05 7.53 -14.56
N VAL A 396 -5.16 7.91 -15.84
CA VAL A 396 -6.43 8.03 -16.55
C VAL A 396 -6.66 6.88 -17.55
N SER A 397 -5.87 5.81 -17.50
CA SER A 397 -6.04 4.68 -18.42
C SER A 397 -7.39 3.98 -18.29
N ASN A 398 -7.99 4.01 -17.09
CA ASN A 398 -9.32 3.42 -16.84
C ASN A 398 -10.47 4.28 -17.36
N ASP A 399 -10.20 5.52 -17.73
CA ASP A 399 -11.21 6.42 -18.31
C ASP A 399 -11.41 6.20 -19.80
N TRP A 400 -10.61 5.33 -20.41
CA TRP A 400 -10.58 5.13 -21.84
C TRP A 400 -10.75 3.67 -22.21
N LEU A 401 -11.43 3.44 -23.30
CA LEU A 401 -11.65 2.13 -23.89
C LEU A 401 -11.49 2.22 -25.42
N ASP A 402 -10.83 1.22 -25.96
CA ASP A 402 -10.81 1.01 -27.41
C ASP A 402 -11.98 0.12 -27.82
N PRO A 403 -12.84 0.55 -28.75
CA PRO A 403 -14.01 -0.22 -29.15
C PRO A 403 -13.69 -1.56 -29.82
N ASP A 404 -12.48 -1.71 -30.35
CA ASP A 404 -12.01 -2.92 -31.02
C ASP A 404 -11.17 -3.80 -30.09
N GLY A 405 -10.86 -3.32 -28.88
CA GLY A 405 -10.04 -3.99 -27.88
C GLY A 405 -8.53 -3.88 -28.15
N ASP A 406 -8.11 -2.89 -28.96
CA ASP A 406 -6.71 -2.60 -29.20
C ASP A 406 -6.05 -1.99 -27.97
N GLN A 407 -4.72 -2.14 -27.84
CA GLN A 407 -3.95 -1.51 -26.78
C GLN A 407 -3.82 -0.01 -27.04
N ILE A 408 -4.12 0.78 -26.01
CA ILE A 408 -4.09 2.24 -26.09
C ILE A 408 -3.01 2.85 -25.22
N TYR A 409 -2.53 4.02 -25.61
CA TYR A 409 -1.53 4.79 -24.87
C TYR A 409 -1.79 6.28 -25.00
N ILE A 410 -1.34 7.05 -23.98
CA ILE A 410 -1.39 8.52 -24.09
C ILE A 410 -0.40 8.98 -25.15
N LYS A 411 -0.92 9.62 -26.19
CA LYS A 411 -0.13 10.26 -27.25
C LYS A 411 0.30 11.66 -26.87
N SER A 412 -0.60 12.46 -26.30
CA SER A 412 -0.29 13.81 -25.84
C SER A 412 -1.28 14.34 -24.81
N VAL A 413 -0.81 15.28 -23.99
CA VAL A 413 -1.64 16.08 -23.08
C VAL A 413 -1.35 17.56 -23.36
N GLN A 414 -2.41 18.32 -23.62
CA GLN A 414 -2.34 19.77 -23.84
C GLN A 414 -2.88 20.48 -22.59
N ALA A 415 -2.06 21.37 -22.04
CA ALA A 415 -2.35 22.12 -20.83
C ALA A 415 -2.15 23.63 -21.05
N PRO A 416 -2.83 24.51 -20.31
CA PRO A 416 -2.56 25.93 -20.31
C PRO A 416 -1.18 26.23 -19.66
N SER A 417 -0.66 27.42 -19.90
CA SER A 417 0.64 27.86 -19.37
C SER A 417 0.72 27.93 -17.84
N THR A 418 -0.41 27.86 -17.16
CA THR A 418 -0.52 27.80 -15.68
C THR A 418 -0.28 26.40 -15.12
N MET A 419 -0.04 25.39 -15.99
CA MET A 419 0.22 24.02 -15.55
C MET A 419 1.42 23.42 -16.29
N ASN A 420 2.36 22.86 -15.55
CA ASN A 420 3.41 22.01 -16.10
C ASN A 420 2.95 20.55 -16.07
N VAL A 421 2.89 19.92 -17.24
CA VAL A 421 2.34 18.56 -17.39
C VAL A 421 3.38 17.65 -18.04
N THR A 422 3.54 16.47 -17.46
CA THR A 422 4.28 15.35 -18.05
C THR A 422 3.40 14.11 -18.00
N TRP A 423 3.59 13.20 -18.96
CA TRP A 423 2.81 11.96 -19.02
C TRP A 423 3.65 10.77 -19.44
N ARG A 424 3.10 9.60 -19.20
CA ARG A 424 3.64 8.32 -19.63
C ARG A 424 2.63 7.61 -20.52
N ALA A 425 3.12 6.69 -21.35
CA ALA A 425 2.28 5.87 -22.21
C ALA A 425 1.26 5.01 -21.45
N ASP A 426 1.57 4.65 -20.18
CA ASP A 426 0.72 3.84 -19.31
C ASP A 426 -0.53 4.54 -18.75
N GLY A 427 -0.80 5.76 -19.16
CA GLY A 427 -1.94 6.54 -18.68
C GLY A 427 -1.62 7.47 -17.50
N THR A 428 -0.40 7.50 -17.02
CA THR A 428 0.00 8.33 -15.89
C THR A 428 0.28 9.76 -16.32
N ILE A 429 -0.41 10.74 -15.72
CA ILE A 429 -0.22 12.18 -15.92
C ILE A 429 0.25 12.80 -14.61
N THR A 430 1.36 13.51 -14.64
CA THR A 430 1.87 14.31 -13.52
C THR A 430 1.65 15.79 -13.84
N ILE A 431 0.98 16.50 -12.95
CA ILE A 431 0.56 17.88 -13.12
C ILE A 431 1.11 18.71 -11.96
N LYS A 432 1.78 19.81 -12.28
CA LYS A 432 2.18 20.84 -11.31
C LYS A 432 1.48 22.14 -11.66
N ASP A 433 0.66 22.63 -10.72
CA ASP A 433 0.11 23.98 -10.85
C ASP A 433 1.21 25.04 -10.68
N THR A 434 1.27 25.99 -11.61
CA THR A 434 2.17 27.15 -11.57
C THR A 434 1.39 28.47 -11.55
N GLY A 435 0.05 28.37 -11.47
CA GLY A 435 -0.83 29.52 -11.32
C GLY A 435 -0.82 30.09 -9.91
N THR A 436 -1.47 31.21 -9.73
CA THR A 436 -1.54 31.96 -8.47
C THR A 436 -2.95 32.00 -7.89
N SER A 437 -3.92 31.44 -8.57
CA SER A 437 -5.34 31.53 -8.21
C SER A 437 -6.02 30.17 -8.29
N PRO A 438 -6.93 29.85 -7.36
CA PRO A 438 -7.82 28.70 -7.47
C PRO A 438 -8.68 28.76 -8.73
N GLY A 439 -9.14 27.61 -9.19
CA GLY A 439 -10.04 27.50 -10.35
C GLY A 439 -10.00 26.12 -10.98
N ASP A 440 -10.95 25.87 -11.87
CA ASP A 440 -11.02 24.63 -12.64
C ASP A 440 -10.31 24.80 -13.97
N VAL A 441 -9.53 23.78 -14.33
CA VAL A 441 -8.78 23.74 -15.58
C VAL A 441 -9.07 22.41 -16.27
N SER A 442 -9.42 22.44 -17.55
CA SER A 442 -9.59 21.24 -18.36
C SER A 442 -8.37 21.04 -19.26
N LEU A 443 -7.73 19.88 -19.10
CA LEU A 443 -6.62 19.45 -19.97
C LEU A 443 -7.17 18.61 -21.11
N LYS A 444 -6.72 18.86 -22.34
CA LYS A 444 -7.04 17.99 -23.47
C LYS A 444 -6.09 16.79 -23.46
N VAL A 445 -6.65 15.58 -23.46
CA VAL A 445 -5.90 14.32 -23.46
C VAL A 445 -6.18 13.58 -24.77
N ILE A 446 -5.13 13.10 -25.42
CA ILE A 446 -5.20 12.33 -26.65
C ILE A 446 -4.64 10.94 -26.38
N PHE A 447 -5.49 9.93 -26.55
CA PHE A 447 -5.10 8.52 -26.59
C PHE A 447 -5.03 8.02 -28.03
N SER A 448 -4.18 7.05 -28.28
CA SER A 448 -4.02 6.42 -29.59
C SER A 448 -3.91 4.91 -29.44
N ASP A 449 -4.47 4.17 -30.39
CA ASP A 449 -4.28 2.74 -30.61
C ASP A 449 -3.11 2.45 -31.57
N GLY A 450 -2.43 3.50 -32.06
CA GLY A 450 -1.38 3.43 -33.08
C GLY A 450 -1.87 3.58 -34.50
N ARG A 451 -3.21 3.58 -34.76
CA ARG A 451 -3.87 3.77 -36.07
C ARG A 451 -4.75 5.01 -36.07
N ALA A 452 -5.46 5.24 -34.97
CA ALA A 452 -6.39 6.36 -34.84
C ALA A 452 -6.19 7.04 -33.47
N ASP A 453 -6.61 8.30 -33.35
CA ASP A 453 -6.49 9.10 -32.14
C ASP A 453 -7.89 9.42 -31.59
N GLY A 454 -8.08 9.15 -30.30
CA GLY A 454 -9.25 9.57 -29.53
C GLY A 454 -8.95 10.83 -28.71
N GLU A 455 -9.89 11.76 -28.67
CA GLU A 455 -9.77 13.01 -27.91
C GLU A 455 -10.71 13.01 -26.70
N GLY A 456 -10.22 13.51 -25.59
CA GLY A 456 -11.00 13.68 -24.36
C GLY A 456 -10.38 14.70 -23.42
N SER A 457 -10.82 14.70 -22.17
CA SER A 457 -10.39 15.71 -21.20
C SER A 457 -10.11 15.12 -19.81
N LEU A 458 -9.21 15.76 -19.09
CA LEU A 458 -8.98 15.59 -17.66
C LEU A 458 -9.27 16.92 -16.96
N ASN A 459 -10.16 16.91 -16.00
CA ASN A 459 -10.46 18.10 -15.20
C ASN A 459 -9.53 18.19 -13.99
N VAL A 460 -8.97 19.36 -13.76
CA VAL A 460 -8.12 19.66 -12.61
C VAL A 460 -8.75 20.81 -11.83
N THR A 461 -9.11 20.54 -10.59
CA THR A 461 -9.64 21.56 -9.66
C THR A 461 -8.50 22.05 -8.77
N VAL A 462 -8.13 23.31 -8.92
CA VAL A 462 -7.13 23.97 -8.05
C VAL A 462 -7.85 24.69 -6.93
N LYS A 463 -7.63 24.27 -5.69
CA LYS A 463 -8.20 24.88 -4.49
C LYS A 463 -7.19 25.80 -3.82
N ALA A 464 -7.68 26.77 -3.03
CA ALA A 464 -6.83 27.57 -2.15
C ALA A 464 -6.06 26.64 -1.18
N PRO A 465 -4.83 27.02 -0.76
CA PRO A 465 -4.00 26.22 0.13
C PRO A 465 -4.57 26.08 1.54
#